data_935b48b6b22a04f128e0dd624564e4e8
#
_entry.id   935b48b6b22a04f128e0dd624564e4e8
#
_cell.length_a   1.000
_cell.length_b   1.000
_cell.length_c   1.000
_cell.angle_alpha   90.00
_cell.angle_beta   90.00
_cell.angle_gamma   90.00
#
_symmetry.space_group_name_H-M   'P 1'
#
loop_
_entity.id
_entity.type
_entity.pdbx_description
1 polymer ?
#
loop_
_entity_poly.entity_id
_entity_poly.type
_entity_poly.pdbx_seq_one_letter_code
_entity_poly.pdbx_strand_id
1 'polypeptide(L)'
;MSAMLVCAAHSPLMNYLTPDAAIAQPILDTLRDLSEQVAVFDPELVVVFGPDHFAGFFYDLMPPFCVGVRAHAMGDFDISREGRSHRVPEELACELVGALHRADVDAALSYRMPTDHGFAQSLEQFTGGVGRYPTIPIFINCAAPPSPPMARVRRLGEEVGRFLATTDRRVLLIGSGGLSHDPPIPVLQTAPAPVQEVLIAGRHPPPERMRGKIQRNIDTARALDAGTSSALPLNPQWDTDFMELLLQGDLDAAARLDMDAARAVAGVGVHEVRTWLAAFAAFAAMGVKGPYEAALRHYAPVPLWNAGFGIIAVADSTPSASTTKGEAAWISA
;
A
#
# COMPACT_ATOMS: atom_id res chain seq x y z
N MET A 1 15.17 -18.42 3.04
CA MET A 1 14.40 -17.16 2.92
C MET A 1 12.92 -17.50 2.81
N SER A 2 12.04 -16.80 3.50
CA SER A 2 10.59 -16.95 3.35
C SER A 2 9.95 -15.57 3.12
N ALA A 3 8.85 -15.52 2.39
CA ALA A 3 8.18 -14.29 2.06
C ALA A 3 6.66 -14.41 2.30
N MET A 4 6.06 -13.30 2.75
CA MET A 4 4.62 -13.11 2.83
C MET A 4 4.26 -11.83 2.09
N LEU A 5 3.21 -11.88 1.30
CA LEU A 5 2.66 -10.75 0.57
C LEU A 5 1.30 -10.40 1.13
N VAL A 6 1.08 -9.11 1.38
CA VAL A 6 -0.22 -8.54 1.73
C VAL A 6 -0.49 -7.34 0.84
N CYS A 7 -1.60 -7.37 0.14
CA CYS A 7 -2.12 -6.19 -0.56
C CYS A 7 -3.50 -5.86 0.01
N ALA A 8 -3.70 -4.62 0.41
CA ALA A 8 -5.00 -4.20 0.93
C ALA A 8 -5.29 -2.74 0.61
N ALA A 9 -6.58 -2.48 0.39
CA ALA A 9 -7.09 -1.13 0.40
C ALA A 9 -6.86 -0.48 1.76
N HIS A 10 -6.67 0.82 1.77
CA HIS A 10 -6.73 1.64 2.97
C HIS A 10 -7.82 2.69 2.83
N SER A 11 -8.42 3.06 3.92
CA SER A 11 -9.32 4.21 3.96
C SER A 11 -9.24 4.90 5.31
N PRO A 12 -8.77 6.14 5.37
CA PRO A 12 -8.71 6.87 6.64
C PRO A 12 -10.11 7.18 7.19
N LEU A 13 -11.15 7.03 6.39
CA LEU A 13 -12.55 7.22 6.82
C LEU A 13 -13.04 6.14 7.78
N MET A 14 -12.34 5.02 7.91
CA MET A 14 -12.62 3.99 8.93
C MET A 14 -12.63 4.56 10.35
N ASN A 15 -11.89 5.64 10.61
CA ASN A 15 -11.85 6.32 11.91
C ASN A 15 -13.02 7.29 12.15
N TYR A 16 -13.83 7.60 11.12
CA TYR A 16 -14.86 8.64 11.17
C TYR A 16 -16.26 8.16 10.82
N LEU A 17 -16.37 7.08 10.05
CA LEU A 17 -17.63 6.58 9.51
C LEU A 17 -17.77 5.09 9.77
N THR A 18 -18.95 4.67 10.21
CA THR A 18 -19.27 3.28 10.51
C THR A 18 -20.32 2.79 9.48
N PRO A 19 -19.92 1.98 8.49
CA PRO A 19 -20.85 1.32 7.59
C PRO A 19 -21.73 0.30 8.31
N ASP A 20 -22.72 -0.25 7.58
CA ASP A 20 -23.51 -1.38 8.09
C ASP A 20 -22.58 -2.51 8.57
N ALA A 21 -22.91 -3.06 9.75
CA ALA A 21 -22.11 -4.12 10.36
C ALA A 21 -21.98 -5.37 9.47
N ALA A 22 -23.00 -5.67 8.66
CA ALA A 22 -22.95 -6.78 7.71
C ALA A 22 -21.87 -6.60 6.63
N ILE A 23 -21.47 -5.36 6.34
CA ILE A 23 -20.41 -5.03 5.39
C ILE A 23 -19.07 -4.85 6.12
N ALA A 24 -19.07 -4.07 7.21
CA ALA A 24 -17.84 -3.69 7.88
C ALA A 24 -17.21 -4.83 8.71
N GLN A 25 -18.02 -5.64 9.40
CA GLN A 25 -17.51 -6.65 10.33
C GLN A 25 -16.66 -7.73 9.62
N PRO A 26 -17.06 -8.30 8.45
CA PRO A 26 -16.21 -9.25 7.74
C PRO A 26 -14.86 -8.68 7.33
N ILE A 27 -14.79 -7.38 6.98
CA ILE A 27 -13.52 -6.70 6.68
C ILE A 27 -12.65 -6.60 7.93
N LEU A 28 -13.22 -6.13 9.04
CA LEU A 28 -12.51 -5.97 10.32
C LEU A 28 -12.01 -7.32 10.86
N ASP A 29 -12.80 -8.38 10.73
CA ASP A 29 -12.40 -9.74 11.09
C ASP A 29 -11.24 -10.21 10.21
N THR A 30 -11.32 -9.99 8.89
CA THR A 30 -10.25 -10.31 7.95
C THR A 30 -8.94 -9.57 8.28
N LEU A 31 -9.02 -8.29 8.62
CA LEU A 31 -7.85 -7.50 9.02
C LEU A 31 -7.23 -8.01 10.33
N ARG A 32 -8.06 -8.41 11.29
CA ARG A 32 -7.58 -9.03 12.55
C ARG A 32 -6.87 -10.35 12.28
N ASP A 33 -7.50 -11.26 11.54
CA ASP A 33 -6.95 -12.57 11.20
C ASP A 33 -5.62 -12.42 10.43
N LEU A 34 -5.53 -11.41 9.57
CA LEU A 34 -4.30 -11.07 8.84
C LEU A 34 -3.20 -10.57 9.79
N SER A 35 -3.54 -9.71 10.75
CA SER A 35 -2.58 -9.24 11.76
C SER A 35 -2.03 -10.40 12.59
N GLU A 36 -2.87 -11.38 12.96
CA GLU A 36 -2.45 -12.60 13.65
C GLU A 36 -1.52 -13.45 12.77
N GLN A 37 -1.83 -13.62 11.49
CA GLN A 37 -0.95 -14.35 10.56
C GLN A 37 0.41 -13.66 10.39
N VAL A 38 0.45 -12.32 10.29
CA VAL A 38 1.69 -11.56 10.24
C VAL A 38 2.49 -11.72 11.53
N ALA A 39 1.83 -11.72 12.70
CA ALA A 39 2.50 -11.93 13.98
C ALA A 39 3.10 -13.35 14.09
N VAL A 40 2.44 -14.38 13.56
CA VAL A 40 2.96 -15.74 13.47
C VAL A 40 4.13 -15.84 12.47
N PHE A 41 4.05 -15.17 11.34
CA PHE A 41 5.12 -15.10 10.36
C PHE A 41 6.38 -14.41 10.93
N ASP A 42 6.19 -13.46 11.85
CA ASP A 42 7.25 -12.70 12.56
C ASP A 42 8.32 -12.15 11.60
N PRO A 43 7.97 -11.15 10.75
CA PRO A 43 8.88 -10.66 9.72
C PRO A 43 10.13 -10.00 10.32
N GLU A 44 11.30 -10.30 9.76
CA GLU A 44 12.57 -9.64 10.08
C GLU A 44 12.74 -8.34 9.30
N LEU A 45 11.97 -8.18 8.21
CA LEU A 45 11.92 -6.97 7.39
C LEU A 45 10.52 -6.82 6.79
N VAL A 46 9.99 -5.61 6.87
CA VAL A 46 8.79 -5.19 6.15
C VAL A 46 9.20 -4.25 5.03
N VAL A 47 8.70 -4.47 3.81
CA VAL A 47 8.79 -3.51 2.72
C VAL A 47 7.38 -3.08 2.36
N VAL A 48 7.08 -1.80 2.50
CA VAL A 48 5.75 -1.26 2.20
C VAL A 48 5.81 -0.33 0.99
N PHE A 49 5.08 -0.70 -0.06
CA PHE A 49 4.81 0.16 -1.20
C PHE A 49 3.54 0.95 -0.90
N GLY A 50 3.65 2.28 -0.89
CA GLY A 50 2.53 3.14 -0.55
C GLY A 50 2.47 4.39 -1.44
N PRO A 51 1.27 4.97 -1.61
CA PRO A 51 1.08 6.28 -2.22
C PRO A 51 1.36 7.40 -1.22
N ASP A 52 1.24 8.64 -1.66
CA ASP A 52 1.14 9.83 -0.82
C ASP A 52 0.00 10.73 -1.33
N HIS A 53 -0.72 11.35 -0.42
CA HIS A 53 -1.90 12.15 -0.72
C HIS A 53 -1.65 13.65 -0.53
N PHE A 54 -0.57 14.16 -1.13
CA PHE A 54 -0.07 15.52 -0.94
C PHE A 54 0.12 15.86 0.55
N ALA A 55 0.82 14.97 1.24
CA ALA A 55 1.19 15.10 2.64
C ALA A 55 2.71 15.21 2.81
N GLY A 56 3.47 14.33 2.16
CA GLY A 56 4.94 14.31 2.14
C GLY A 56 5.56 14.77 0.83
N PHE A 57 4.90 14.48 -0.29
CA PHE A 57 5.38 14.79 -1.64
C PHE A 57 4.47 15.81 -2.32
N PHE A 58 5.08 16.79 -2.99
CA PHE A 58 4.41 17.94 -3.62
C PHE A 58 5.06 18.22 -4.97
N TYR A 59 4.40 19.02 -5.79
CA TYR A 59 4.88 19.34 -7.15
C TYR A 59 6.14 20.21 -7.20
N ASP A 60 6.62 20.76 -6.07
CA ASP A 60 7.95 21.39 -6.03
C ASP A 60 9.08 20.37 -6.28
N LEU A 61 8.85 19.10 -5.91
CA LEU A 61 9.70 17.96 -6.28
C LEU A 61 8.90 16.66 -6.14
N MET A 62 8.38 16.16 -7.26
CA MET A 62 7.57 14.94 -7.29
C MET A 62 8.30 13.80 -8.02
N PRO A 63 9.01 12.93 -7.29
CA PRO A 63 9.67 11.79 -7.91
C PRO A 63 8.66 10.70 -8.29
N PRO A 64 8.93 9.87 -9.31
CA PRO A 64 8.10 8.70 -9.60
C PRO A 64 8.15 7.66 -8.48
N PHE A 65 9.31 7.50 -7.85
CA PHE A 65 9.59 6.58 -6.75
C PHE A 65 10.54 7.22 -5.74
N CYS A 66 10.36 6.89 -4.45
CA CYS A 66 11.29 7.31 -3.41
C CYS A 66 11.41 6.24 -2.33
N VAL A 67 12.64 5.90 -1.94
CA VAL A 67 12.93 5.03 -0.80
C VAL A 67 13.18 5.87 0.44
N GLY A 68 12.44 5.61 1.52
CA GLY A 68 12.70 6.24 2.80
C GLY A 68 13.85 5.57 3.53
N VAL A 69 15.01 6.24 3.60
CA VAL A 69 16.16 5.82 4.42
C VAL A 69 15.94 6.19 5.89
N ARG A 70 15.30 7.33 6.14
CA ARG A 70 14.66 7.69 7.41
C ARG A 70 13.25 8.15 7.13
N ALA A 71 12.29 7.68 7.91
CA ALA A 71 10.89 8.00 7.70
C ALA A 71 10.13 8.17 9.01
N HIS A 72 9.05 8.96 8.97
CA HIS A 72 8.18 9.21 10.10
C HIS A 72 6.72 9.34 9.67
N ALA A 73 5.80 8.80 10.45
CA ALA A 73 4.37 8.95 10.21
C ALA A 73 3.91 10.37 10.59
N MET A 74 3.02 10.93 9.78
CA MET A 74 2.55 12.32 9.93
C MET A 74 1.40 12.46 10.93
N GLY A 75 0.69 11.38 11.24
CA GLY A 75 -0.46 11.42 12.12
C GLY A 75 -1.72 12.01 11.49
N ASP A 76 -1.80 12.03 10.16
CA ASP A 76 -2.97 12.52 9.45
C ASP A 76 -4.17 11.56 9.64
N PHE A 77 -5.39 12.11 9.54
CA PHE A 77 -6.63 11.37 9.78
C PHE A 77 -6.66 10.59 11.11
N ASP A 78 -5.93 11.06 12.11
CA ASP A 78 -5.83 10.42 13.43
C ASP A 78 -5.16 9.01 13.41
N ILE A 79 -4.43 8.69 12.34
CA ILE A 79 -3.66 7.46 12.18
C ILE A 79 -2.22 7.75 12.63
N SER A 80 -1.69 6.95 13.55
CA SER A 80 -0.36 7.16 14.15
C SER A 80 -0.14 8.57 14.70
N ARG A 81 -1.10 9.10 15.45
CA ARG A 81 -1.16 10.49 15.98
C ARG A 81 0.13 11.00 16.63
N GLU A 82 0.94 10.13 17.18
CA GLU A 82 2.15 10.48 17.91
C GLU A 82 3.40 10.61 17.02
N GLY A 83 3.23 10.66 15.69
CA GLY A 83 4.32 10.89 14.75
C GLY A 83 5.48 9.88 14.91
N ARG A 84 5.16 8.60 14.93
CA ARG A 84 6.15 7.54 15.18
C ARG A 84 7.16 7.43 14.05
N SER A 85 8.43 7.29 14.40
CA SER A 85 9.49 6.99 13.44
C SER A 85 9.43 5.53 12.99
N HIS A 86 9.61 5.29 11.71
CA HIS A 86 9.86 3.96 11.19
C HIS A 86 11.22 3.46 11.68
N ARG A 87 11.34 2.17 11.98
CA ARG A 87 12.61 1.51 12.24
C ARG A 87 13.25 1.12 10.90
N VAL A 88 13.73 2.10 10.14
CA VAL A 88 14.37 1.80 8.86
C VAL A 88 15.77 1.25 9.09
N PRO A 89 16.15 0.10 8.53
CA PRO A 89 17.54 -0.35 8.48
C PRO A 89 18.29 0.48 7.43
N GLU A 90 18.85 1.62 7.83
CA GLU A 90 19.37 2.68 6.95
C GLU A 90 20.38 2.15 5.93
N GLU A 91 21.35 1.34 6.35
CA GLU A 91 22.36 0.75 5.47
C GLU A 91 21.70 -0.11 4.37
N LEU A 92 20.79 -1.01 4.76
CA LEU A 92 20.08 -1.87 3.83
C LEU A 92 19.21 -1.06 2.85
N ALA A 93 18.56 0.03 3.32
CA ALA A 93 17.78 0.92 2.47
C ALA A 93 18.67 1.66 1.45
N CYS A 94 19.87 2.09 1.85
CA CYS A 94 20.86 2.68 0.93
C CYS A 94 21.39 1.66 -0.09
N GLU A 95 21.66 0.43 0.35
CA GLU A 95 22.08 -0.67 -0.54
C GLU A 95 21.00 -0.98 -1.58
N LEU A 96 19.71 -1.02 -1.15
CA LEU A 96 18.59 -1.18 -2.05
C LEU A 96 18.55 -0.07 -3.12
N VAL A 97 18.68 1.22 -2.72
CA VAL A 97 18.70 2.32 -3.69
C VAL A 97 19.86 2.14 -4.67
N GLY A 98 21.05 1.79 -4.19
CA GLY A 98 22.18 1.49 -5.05
C GLY A 98 21.94 0.33 -6.02
N ALA A 99 21.23 -0.72 -5.58
CA ALA A 99 20.83 -1.83 -6.44
C ALA A 99 19.82 -1.39 -7.50
N LEU A 100 18.82 -0.58 -7.14
CA LEU A 100 17.83 -0.02 -8.06
C LEU A 100 18.51 0.83 -9.16
N HIS A 101 19.43 1.71 -8.78
CA HIS A 101 20.16 2.55 -9.75
C HIS A 101 21.01 1.71 -10.71
N ARG A 102 21.68 0.66 -10.23
CA ARG A 102 22.44 -0.26 -11.11
C ARG A 102 21.53 -1.06 -12.06
N ALA A 103 20.26 -1.17 -11.74
CA ALA A 103 19.26 -1.83 -12.55
C ALA A 103 18.41 -0.87 -13.40
N ASP A 104 18.87 0.36 -13.60
CA ASP A 104 18.21 1.42 -14.38
C ASP A 104 16.80 1.79 -13.83
N VAL A 105 16.64 1.72 -12.51
CA VAL A 105 15.46 2.21 -11.80
C VAL A 105 15.80 3.46 -11.02
N ASP A 106 15.42 4.63 -11.55
CA ASP A 106 15.66 5.95 -10.95
C ASP A 106 14.73 6.18 -9.75
N ALA A 107 15.09 5.65 -8.61
CA ALA A 107 14.42 5.91 -7.35
C ALA A 107 15.12 7.02 -6.58
N ALA A 108 14.40 8.04 -6.14
CA ALA A 108 14.90 9.00 -5.18
C ALA A 108 15.14 8.32 -3.82
N LEU A 109 15.97 8.95 -2.98
CA LEU A 109 16.12 8.54 -1.59
C LEU A 109 15.79 9.71 -0.66
N SER A 110 15.26 9.40 0.54
CA SER A 110 14.94 10.43 1.53
C SER A 110 15.43 10.06 2.92
N TYR A 111 16.21 10.95 3.53
CA TYR A 111 16.57 10.88 4.96
C TYR A 111 15.56 11.60 5.87
N ARG A 112 14.43 12.03 5.33
CA ARG A 112 13.35 12.69 6.08
C ARG A 112 12.00 12.46 5.38
N MET A 113 11.72 11.21 5.03
CA MET A 113 10.48 10.86 4.33
C MET A 113 9.28 10.93 5.30
N PRO A 114 8.35 11.88 5.10
CA PRO A 114 7.07 11.80 5.80
C PRO A 114 6.21 10.73 5.14
N THR A 115 5.49 9.96 5.95
CA THR A 115 4.54 8.95 5.49
C THR A 115 3.16 9.28 6.03
N ASP A 116 2.18 9.37 5.17
CA ASP A 116 0.79 9.63 5.54
C ASP A 116 0.04 8.32 5.84
N HIS A 117 -1.31 8.42 5.96
CA HIS A 117 -2.17 7.26 6.19
C HIS A 117 -1.99 6.15 5.16
N GLY A 118 -1.58 6.46 3.93
CA GLY A 118 -1.31 5.47 2.88
C GLY A 118 -0.23 4.44 3.25
N PHE A 119 0.68 4.79 4.15
CA PHE A 119 1.65 3.87 4.74
C PHE A 119 1.27 3.45 6.16
N ALA A 120 0.92 4.45 6.99
CA ALA A 120 0.77 4.25 8.41
C ALA A 120 -0.40 3.33 8.75
N GLN A 121 -1.52 3.44 8.03
CA GLN A 121 -2.72 2.62 8.30
C GLN A 121 -2.46 1.14 8.06
N SER A 122 -1.82 0.78 6.94
CA SER A 122 -1.47 -0.62 6.66
C SER A 122 -0.50 -1.19 7.69
N LEU A 123 0.47 -0.39 8.14
CA LEU A 123 1.39 -0.82 9.20
C LEU A 123 0.68 -1.00 10.54
N GLU A 124 -0.26 -0.12 10.91
CA GLU A 124 -1.06 -0.30 12.13
C GLU A 124 -1.93 -1.55 12.05
N GLN A 125 -2.62 -1.75 10.93
CA GLN A 125 -3.56 -2.85 10.75
C GLN A 125 -2.87 -4.22 10.70
N PHE A 126 -1.70 -4.32 10.05
CA PHE A 126 -1.09 -5.63 9.81
C PHE A 126 0.06 -5.96 10.76
N THR A 127 0.76 -4.94 11.26
CA THR A 127 1.94 -5.16 12.09
C THR A 127 1.78 -4.71 13.54
N GLY A 128 0.64 -4.13 13.88
CA GLY A 128 0.38 -3.59 15.21
C GLY A 128 1.04 -2.23 15.47
N GLY A 129 1.53 -1.56 14.43
CA GLY A 129 1.98 -0.16 14.51
C GLY A 129 3.24 0.17 13.74
N VAL A 130 3.35 1.45 13.41
CA VAL A 130 4.56 2.01 12.79
C VAL A 130 5.76 1.80 13.73
N GLY A 131 6.85 1.28 13.19
CA GLY A 131 8.08 1.00 13.95
C GLY A 131 8.09 -0.31 14.74
N ARG A 132 7.04 -1.13 14.67
CA ARG A 132 7.00 -2.46 15.30
C ARG A 132 8.09 -3.38 14.75
N TYR A 133 8.22 -3.44 13.42
CA TYR A 133 9.23 -4.21 12.71
C TYR A 133 10.21 -3.29 11.97
N PRO A 134 11.42 -3.76 11.63
CA PRO A 134 12.27 -3.06 10.67
C PRO A 134 11.52 -2.87 9.36
N THR A 135 11.41 -1.63 8.85
CA THR A 135 10.53 -1.31 7.73
C THR A 135 11.23 -0.38 6.73
N ILE A 136 11.23 -0.73 5.46
CA ILE A 136 11.63 0.15 4.35
C ILE A 136 10.37 0.63 3.63
N PRO A 137 9.98 1.91 3.77
CA PRO A 137 8.88 2.48 3.00
C PRO A 137 9.36 2.90 1.61
N ILE A 138 8.60 2.52 0.58
CA ILE A 138 8.84 2.85 -0.82
C ILE A 138 7.63 3.59 -1.37
N PHE A 139 7.79 4.89 -1.61
CA PHE A 139 6.77 5.72 -2.22
C PHE A 139 6.67 5.45 -3.71
N ILE A 140 5.43 5.36 -4.20
CA ILE A 140 5.06 5.33 -5.62
C ILE A 140 4.10 6.48 -5.87
N ASN A 141 4.43 7.34 -6.84
CA ASN A 141 3.54 8.45 -7.21
C ASN A 141 2.26 7.92 -7.88
N CYS A 142 1.17 7.92 -7.15
CA CYS A 142 -0.17 7.51 -7.60
C CYS A 142 -1.11 8.71 -7.79
N ALA A 143 -0.93 9.81 -7.04
CA ALA A 143 -1.90 10.90 -6.96
C ALA A 143 -1.55 12.13 -7.80
N ALA A 144 -0.27 12.31 -8.19
CA ALA A 144 0.25 13.54 -8.81
C ALA A 144 0.73 13.28 -10.25
N PRO A 145 -0.11 13.49 -11.27
CA PRO A 145 0.33 13.35 -12.68
C PRO A 145 1.52 14.28 -13.02
N PRO A 146 2.48 13.79 -13.86
CA PRO A 146 2.50 12.48 -14.51
C PRO A 146 2.93 11.36 -13.56
N SER A 147 2.10 10.32 -13.48
CA SER A 147 2.42 9.13 -12.69
C SER A 147 3.27 8.13 -13.48
N PRO A 148 4.09 7.30 -12.83
CA PRO A 148 4.88 6.30 -13.52
C PRO A 148 4.00 5.27 -14.25
N PRO A 149 4.34 4.89 -15.51
CA PRO A 149 3.66 3.80 -16.22
C PRO A 149 3.73 2.48 -15.43
N MET A 150 2.70 1.65 -15.57
CA MET A 150 2.60 0.35 -14.87
C MET A 150 3.81 -0.56 -15.13
N ALA A 151 4.36 -0.55 -16.35
CA ALA A 151 5.56 -1.31 -16.69
C ALA A 151 6.80 -0.87 -15.86
N ARG A 152 6.94 0.44 -15.58
CA ARG A 152 8.02 0.93 -14.71
C ARG A 152 7.80 0.57 -13.24
N VAL A 153 6.55 0.57 -12.80
CA VAL A 153 6.16 0.12 -11.46
C VAL A 153 6.48 -1.36 -11.26
N ARG A 154 6.13 -2.19 -12.23
CA ARG A 154 6.51 -3.60 -12.23
C ARG A 154 8.03 -3.77 -12.15
N ARG A 155 8.80 -3.04 -12.97
CA ARG A 155 10.27 -3.08 -12.95
C ARG A 155 10.83 -2.71 -11.57
N LEU A 156 10.29 -1.65 -10.93
CA LEU A 156 10.65 -1.31 -9.56
C LEU A 156 10.45 -2.51 -8.62
N GLY A 157 9.26 -3.12 -8.64
CA GLY A 157 8.95 -4.28 -7.80
C GLY A 157 9.90 -5.45 -8.04
N GLU A 158 10.14 -5.81 -9.31
CA GLU A 158 11.06 -6.90 -9.67
C GLU A 158 12.47 -6.67 -9.12
N GLU A 159 13.02 -5.45 -9.22
CA GLU A 159 14.37 -5.16 -8.74
C GLU A 159 14.44 -5.12 -7.21
N VAL A 160 13.38 -4.60 -6.55
CA VAL A 160 13.25 -4.71 -5.08
C VAL A 160 13.25 -6.18 -4.67
N GLY A 161 12.46 -7.03 -5.33
CA GLY A 161 12.39 -8.46 -5.03
C GLY A 161 13.72 -9.18 -5.25
N ARG A 162 14.42 -8.90 -6.36
CA ARG A 162 15.77 -9.47 -6.62
C ARG A 162 16.77 -9.09 -5.53
N PHE A 163 16.75 -7.84 -5.09
CA PHE A 163 17.58 -7.39 -3.98
C PHE A 163 17.23 -8.12 -2.69
N LEU A 164 15.94 -8.19 -2.33
CA LEU A 164 15.48 -8.85 -1.12
C LEU A 164 15.84 -10.35 -1.10
N ALA A 165 15.81 -11.00 -2.26
CA ALA A 165 16.21 -12.40 -2.42
C ALA A 165 17.66 -12.67 -1.98
N THR A 166 18.51 -11.65 -1.91
CA THR A 166 19.91 -11.80 -1.45
C THR A 166 20.07 -11.65 0.07
N THR A 167 19.00 -11.30 0.82
CA THR A 167 19.13 -10.90 2.22
C THR A 167 18.91 -12.03 3.24
N ASP A 168 18.51 -13.21 2.85
CA ASP A 168 18.18 -14.36 3.73
C ASP A 168 17.32 -13.99 4.97
N ARG A 169 16.29 -13.17 4.77
CA ARG A 169 15.35 -12.71 5.81
C ARG A 169 13.95 -13.23 5.56
N ARG A 170 13.14 -13.29 6.63
CA ARG A 170 11.68 -13.37 6.51
C ARG A 170 11.16 -11.98 6.14
N VAL A 171 10.63 -11.84 4.92
CA VAL A 171 10.20 -10.55 4.39
C VAL A 171 8.68 -10.50 4.26
N LEU A 172 8.07 -9.46 4.86
CA LEU A 172 6.70 -9.08 4.59
C LEU A 172 6.67 -7.97 3.54
N LEU A 173 6.04 -8.23 2.40
CA LEU A 173 5.76 -7.24 1.36
C LEU A 173 4.34 -6.70 1.56
N ILE A 174 4.18 -5.39 1.58
CA ILE A 174 2.86 -4.74 1.68
C ILE A 174 2.64 -3.85 0.45
N GLY A 175 1.54 -4.06 -0.28
CA GLY A 175 1.01 -3.14 -1.27
C GLY A 175 -0.19 -2.41 -0.66
N SER A 176 -0.04 -1.13 -0.35
CA SER A 176 -1.06 -0.32 0.31
C SER A 176 -1.73 0.63 -0.66
N GLY A 177 -3.05 0.55 -0.79
CA GLY A 177 -3.78 1.46 -1.64
C GLY A 177 -5.13 0.92 -2.06
N GLY A 178 -5.95 1.81 -2.55
CA GLY A 178 -7.32 1.62 -2.90
C GLY A 178 -7.62 0.52 -3.80
N LEU A 179 -8.68 0.17 -4.28
CA LEU A 179 -9.05 -0.26 -5.60
C LEU A 179 -9.86 0.87 -6.26
N SER A 180 -11.10 0.64 -6.69
CA SER A 180 -11.93 1.74 -7.19
C SER A 180 -12.29 2.71 -6.07
N HIS A 181 -12.00 3.99 -6.28
CA HIS A 181 -12.47 5.10 -5.46
C HIS A 181 -12.19 6.44 -6.13
N ASP A 182 -12.99 7.44 -5.80
CA ASP A 182 -12.89 8.76 -6.44
C ASP A 182 -12.87 9.88 -5.38
N PRO A 183 -11.75 10.04 -4.65
CA PRO A 183 -11.60 11.08 -3.65
C PRO A 183 -11.52 12.47 -4.31
N PRO A 184 -11.95 13.55 -3.59
CA PRO A 184 -11.98 14.91 -4.13
C PRO A 184 -10.58 15.54 -4.18
N ILE A 185 -9.69 14.98 -5.04
CA ILE A 185 -8.32 15.49 -5.23
C ILE A 185 -8.35 16.64 -6.25
N PRO A 186 -7.86 17.85 -5.91
CA PRO A 186 -7.77 18.93 -6.86
C PRO A 186 -6.78 18.63 -8.00
N VAL A 187 -7.11 19.06 -9.21
CA VAL A 187 -6.22 18.97 -10.38
C VAL A 187 -5.42 20.28 -10.50
N LEU A 188 -4.08 20.18 -10.51
CA LEU A 188 -3.19 21.35 -10.49
C LEU A 188 -3.55 22.38 -11.58
N GLN A 189 -3.77 21.93 -12.80
CA GLN A 189 -3.97 22.81 -13.97
C GLN A 189 -5.27 23.61 -13.91
N THR A 190 -6.30 23.13 -13.21
CA THR A 190 -7.63 23.73 -13.13
C THR A 190 -7.97 24.29 -11.75
N ALA A 191 -7.13 24.01 -10.75
CA ALA A 191 -7.35 24.48 -9.39
C ALA A 191 -7.14 26.01 -9.28
N PRO A 192 -7.86 26.72 -8.38
CA PRO A 192 -7.56 28.11 -8.06
C PRO A 192 -6.13 28.29 -7.53
N ALA A 193 -5.51 29.45 -7.79
CA ALA A 193 -4.12 29.72 -7.41
C ALA A 193 -3.75 29.36 -5.95
N PRO A 194 -4.56 29.66 -4.92
CA PRO A 194 -4.24 29.25 -3.54
C PRO A 194 -4.21 27.71 -3.36
N VAL A 195 -4.99 26.96 -4.15
CA VAL A 195 -4.97 25.48 -4.11
C VAL A 195 -3.79 24.95 -4.88
N GLN A 196 -3.41 25.60 -6.00
CA GLN A 196 -2.18 25.25 -6.73
C GLN A 196 -0.95 25.34 -5.83
N GLU A 197 -0.79 26.43 -5.08
CA GLU A 197 0.32 26.60 -4.12
C GLU A 197 0.35 25.48 -3.07
N VAL A 198 -0.83 25.01 -2.63
CA VAL A 198 -0.91 23.86 -1.72
C VAL A 198 -0.42 22.56 -2.36
N LEU A 199 -0.77 22.33 -3.62
CA LEU A 199 -0.31 21.14 -4.36
C LEU A 199 1.19 21.24 -4.72
N ILE A 200 1.72 22.45 -4.87
CA ILE A 200 3.13 22.68 -5.19
C ILE A 200 4.00 22.54 -3.95
N ALA A 201 3.63 23.19 -2.84
CA ALA A 201 4.54 23.30 -1.68
C ALA A 201 3.80 23.34 -0.32
N GLY A 202 2.63 22.71 -0.21
CA GLY A 202 1.72 22.80 0.95
C GLY A 202 2.14 22.03 2.20
N ARG A 203 3.46 21.86 2.44
CA ARG A 203 3.99 21.20 3.64
C ARG A 203 3.52 21.90 4.91
N HIS A 204 3.34 21.12 5.97
CA HIS A 204 2.90 21.62 7.28
C HIS A 204 1.59 22.42 7.22
N PRO A 205 0.50 21.82 6.70
CA PRO A 205 -0.78 22.53 6.62
C PRO A 205 -1.26 22.92 8.01
N PRO A 206 -1.87 24.13 8.15
CA PRO A 206 -2.45 24.52 9.41
C PRO A 206 -3.62 23.60 9.80
N PRO A 207 -3.94 23.42 11.10
CA PRO A 207 -4.93 22.45 11.57
C PRO A 207 -6.32 22.60 10.93
N GLU A 208 -6.75 23.83 10.63
CA GLU A 208 -8.04 24.10 9.96
C GLU A 208 -8.08 23.56 8.53
N ARG A 209 -6.96 23.58 7.81
CA ARG A 209 -6.88 22.99 6.46
C ARG A 209 -7.00 21.47 6.53
N MET A 210 -6.35 20.84 7.51
CA MET A 210 -6.46 19.39 7.73
C MET A 210 -7.91 19.01 8.08
N ARG A 211 -8.56 19.73 9.01
CA ARG A 211 -9.98 19.53 9.32
C ARG A 211 -10.87 19.67 8.08
N GLY A 212 -10.62 20.70 7.27
CA GLY A 212 -11.34 20.90 6.01
C GLY A 212 -11.13 19.76 5.00
N LYS A 213 -9.91 19.19 4.92
CA LYS A 213 -9.62 17.99 4.09
C LYS A 213 -10.44 16.78 4.60
N ILE A 214 -10.40 16.51 5.89
CA ILE A 214 -11.16 15.42 6.51
C ILE A 214 -12.66 15.58 6.25
N GLN A 215 -13.21 16.77 6.48
CA GLN A 215 -14.64 17.02 6.29
C GLN A 215 -15.08 16.81 4.85
N ARG A 216 -14.32 17.30 3.86
CA ARG A 216 -14.65 17.07 2.45
C ARG A 216 -14.67 15.58 2.08
N ASN A 217 -13.75 14.76 2.62
CA ASN A 217 -13.76 13.33 2.39
C ASN A 217 -14.98 12.65 3.03
N ILE A 218 -15.34 13.04 4.25
CA ILE A 218 -16.56 12.57 4.94
C ILE A 218 -17.81 12.91 4.12
N ASP A 219 -17.92 14.15 3.66
CA ASP A 219 -19.10 14.62 2.90
C ASP A 219 -19.21 13.89 1.55
N THR A 220 -18.08 13.67 0.86
CA THR A 220 -18.04 12.89 -0.39
C THR A 220 -18.49 11.44 -0.16
N ALA A 221 -18.00 10.79 0.90
CA ALA A 221 -18.36 9.41 1.23
C ALA A 221 -19.84 9.27 1.59
N ARG A 222 -20.39 10.19 2.37
CA ARG A 222 -21.83 10.21 2.69
C ARG A 222 -22.69 10.43 1.46
N ALA A 223 -22.27 11.33 0.56
CA ALA A 223 -22.98 11.56 -0.69
C ALA A 223 -22.91 10.32 -1.61
N LEU A 224 -21.77 9.62 -1.63
CA LEU A 224 -21.60 8.39 -2.38
C LEU A 224 -22.52 7.28 -1.86
N ASP A 225 -22.58 7.10 -0.56
CA ASP A 225 -23.46 6.13 0.11
C ASP A 225 -24.96 6.44 -0.11
N ALA A 226 -25.31 7.72 -0.14
CA ALA A 226 -26.67 8.18 -0.44
C ALA A 226 -27.02 8.18 -1.94
N GLY A 227 -26.07 7.85 -2.84
CA GLY A 227 -26.28 7.89 -4.30
C GLY A 227 -26.44 9.30 -4.87
N THR A 228 -25.96 10.34 -4.18
CA THR A 228 -26.08 11.76 -4.57
C THR A 228 -24.74 12.40 -4.93
N SER A 229 -23.65 11.63 -4.90
CA SER A 229 -22.30 12.12 -5.20
C SER A 229 -22.12 12.41 -6.69
N SER A 230 -21.30 13.42 -7.00
CA SER A 230 -20.74 13.63 -8.32
C SER A 230 -19.47 12.81 -8.59
N ALA A 231 -18.91 12.19 -7.55
CA ALA A 231 -17.80 11.23 -7.70
C ALA A 231 -18.28 9.95 -8.40
N LEU A 232 -17.37 9.28 -9.09
CA LEU A 232 -17.68 7.99 -9.72
C LEU A 232 -18.06 6.95 -8.66
N PRO A 233 -19.05 6.09 -8.95
CA PRO A 233 -19.38 4.98 -8.06
C PRO A 233 -18.22 3.99 -8.00
N LEU A 234 -18.15 3.21 -6.91
CA LEU A 234 -17.25 2.08 -6.81
C LEU A 234 -17.53 1.07 -7.92
N ASN A 235 -16.50 0.40 -8.41
CA ASN A 235 -16.61 -0.56 -9.51
C ASN A 235 -16.17 -1.97 -9.10
N PRO A 236 -17.06 -2.77 -8.47
CA PRO A 236 -16.73 -4.10 -7.98
C PRO A 236 -16.20 -5.05 -9.05
N GLN A 237 -16.68 -4.93 -10.29
CA GLN A 237 -16.23 -5.79 -11.38
C GLN A 237 -14.77 -5.51 -11.73
N TRP A 238 -14.43 -4.23 -11.93
CA TRP A 238 -13.04 -3.84 -12.19
C TRP A 238 -12.11 -4.26 -11.07
N ASP A 239 -12.54 -4.06 -9.82
CA ASP A 239 -11.75 -4.37 -8.64
C ASP A 239 -11.45 -5.87 -8.53
N THR A 240 -12.48 -6.71 -8.70
CA THR A 240 -12.33 -8.17 -8.63
C THR A 240 -11.53 -8.73 -9.80
N ASP A 241 -11.69 -8.18 -11.00
CA ASP A 241 -10.92 -8.56 -12.20
C ASP A 241 -9.44 -8.23 -12.00
N PHE A 242 -9.12 -7.06 -11.43
CA PHE A 242 -7.74 -6.69 -11.12
C PHE A 242 -7.12 -7.59 -10.05
N MET A 243 -7.86 -7.90 -8.97
CA MET A 243 -7.41 -8.83 -7.93
C MET A 243 -7.14 -10.21 -8.52
N GLU A 244 -8.01 -10.71 -9.39
CA GLU A 244 -7.85 -12.00 -10.05
C GLU A 244 -6.63 -12.01 -10.97
N LEU A 245 -6.44 -10.96 -11.76
CA LEU A 245 -5.28 -10.80 -12.64
C LEU A 245 -3.95 -10.97 -11.88
N LEU A 246 -3.85 -10.35 -10.69
CA LEU A 246 -2.67 -10.47 -9.84
C LEU A 246 -2.53 -11.88 -9.25
N LEU A 247 -3.62 -12.52 -8.82
CA LEU A 247 -3.61 -13.88 -8.28
C LEU A 247 -3.22 -14.92 -9.35
N GLN A 248 -3.61 -14.71 -10.60
CA GLN A 248 -3.14 -15.56 -11.72
C GLN A 248 -1.64 -15.36 -12.01
N GLY A 249 -1.02 -14.34 -11.44
CA GLY A 249 0.40 -14.03 -11.67
C GLY A 249 0.66 -13.40 -13.05
N ASP A 250 -0.37 -12.93 -13.76
CA ASP A 250 -0.21 -12.27 -15.07
C ASP A 250 0.24 -10.81 -14.90
N LEU A 251 1.47 -10.67 -14.41
CA LEU A 251 2.09 -9.36 -14.21
C LEU A 251 2.37 -8.65 -15.54
N ASP A 252 2.43 -9.39 -16.65
CA ASP A 252 2.57 -8.82 -17.99
C ASP A 252 1.29 -8.08 -18.41
N ALA A 253 0.12 -8.68 -18.19
CA ALA A 253 -1.15 -8.00 -18.44
C ALA A 253 -1.35 -6.84 -17.48
N ALA A 254 -1.05 -6.99 -16.19
CA ALA A 254 -1.13 -5.90 -15.21
C ALA A 254 -0.22 -4.71 -15.58
N ALA A 255 0.99 -4.97 -16.11
CA ALA A 255 1.92 -3.91 -16.56
C ALA A 255 1.47 -3.18 -17.83
N ARG A 256 0.51 -3.74 -18.59
CA ARG A 256 -0.06 -3.13 -19.79
C ARG A 256 -1.40 -2.42 -19.57
N LEU A 257 -1.91 -2.39 -18.33
CA LEU A 257 -3.18 -1.73 -18.04
C LEU A 257 -3.14 -0.25 -18.45
N ASP A 258 -4.16 0.18 -19.18
CA ASP A 258 -4.41 1.58 -19.48
C ASP A 258 -5.04 2.24 -18.24
N MET A 259 -4.23 3.02 -17.53
CA MET A 259 -4.66 3.65 -16.28
C MET A 259 -5.57 4.87 -16.50
N ASP A 260 -5.60 5.46 -17.70
CA ASP A 260 -6.56 6.52 -18.02
C ASP A 260 -7.95 5.89 -18.27
N ALA A 261 -8.00 4.76 -18.96
CA ALA A 261 -9.23 3.96 -19.10
C ALA A 261 -9.73 3.43 -17.75
N ALA A 262 -8.84 2.92 -16.90
CA ALA A 262 -9.20 2.48 -15.55
C ALA A 262 -9.77 3.64 -14.70
N ARG A 263 -9.12 4.81 -14.72
CA ARG A 263 -9.61 6.01 -14.03
C ARG A 263 -11.01 6.42 -14.48
N ALA A 264 -11.31 6.32 -15.77
CA ALA A 264 -12.62 6.70 -16.31
C ALA A 264 -13.79 5.86 -15.76
N VAL A 265 -13.51 4.64 -15.25
CA VAL A 265 -14.55 3.70 -14.77
C VAL A 265 -14.44 3.35 -13.28
N ALA A 266 -13.30 3.63 -12.65
CA ALA A 266 -13.03 3.24 -11.27
C ALA A 266 -12.56 4.40 -10.37
N GLY A 267 -12.54 5.64 -10.89
CA GLY A 267 -12.18 6.85 -10.15
C GLY A 267 -10.67 7.12 -10.10
N VAL A 268 -10.30 8.33 -9.64
CA VAL A 268 -8.90 8.77 -9.63
C VAL A 268 -8.02 7.95 -8.70
N GLY A 269 -8.58 7.42 -7.62
CA GLY A 269 -7.84 6.64 -6.64
C GLY A 269 -7.40 5.25 -7.16
N VAL A 270 -7.98 4.75 -8.25
CA VAL A 270 -7.55 3.49 -8.88
C VAL A 270 -6.05 3.48 -9.21
N HIS A 271 -5.43 4.63 -9.35
CA HIS A 271 -3.99 4.73 -9.60
C HIS A 271 -3.13 4.11 -8.48
N GLU A 272 -3.68 3.90 -7.30
CA GLU A 272 -2.97 3.28 -6.17
C GLU A 272 -2.72 1.77 -6.34
N VAL A 273 -3.39 1.10 -7.27
CA VAL A 273 -3.09 -0.30 -7.61
C VAL A 273 -1.65 -0.52 -8.10
N ARG A 274 -0.92 0.56 -8.41
CA ARG A 274 0.53 0.51 -8.66
C ARG A 274 1.29 -0.10 -7.49
N THR A 275 0.87 0.16 -6.25
CA THR A 275 1.50 -0.40 -5.06
C THR A 275 1.33 -1.92 -4.99
N TRP A 276 0.15 -2.42 -5.39
CA TRP A 276 -0.13 -3.86 -5.46
C TRP A 276 0.73 -4.52 -6.54
N LEU A 277 0.77 -3.93 -7.75
CA LEU A 277 1.63 -4.47 -8.82
C LEU A 277 3.10 -4.53 -8.41
N ALA A 278 3.62 -3.49 -7.74
CA ALA A 278 5.00 -3.48 -7.25
C ALA A 278 5.23 -4.60 -6.21
N ALA A 279 4.30 -4.78 -5.27
CA ALA A 279 4.41 -5.81 -4.23
C ALA A 279 4.35 -7.23 -4.82
N PHE A 280 3.42 -7.51 -5.74
CA PHE A 280 3.34 -8.80 -6.45
C PHE A 280 4.58 -9.05 -7.33
N ALA A 281 5.09 -8.02 -8.01
CA ALA A 281 6.30 -8.14 -8.81
C ALA A 281 7.54 -8.43 -7.94
N ALA A 282 7.63 -7.81 -6.76
CA ALA A 282 8.68 -8.10 -5.80
C ALA A 282 8.57 -9.55 -5.28
N PHE A 283 7.38 -9.99 -4.92
CA PHE A 283 7.12 -11.34 -4.44
C PHE A 283 7.49 -12.40 -5.48
N ALA A 284 7.10 -12.19 -6.74
CA ALA A 284 7.47 -13.06 -7.85
C ALA A 284 9.00 -13.12 -8.06
N ALA A 285 9.67 -11.96 -7.96
CA ALA A 285 11.14 -11.88 -8.13
C ALA A 285 11.92 -12.47 -6.95
N MET A 286 11.30 -12.65 -5.79
CA MET A 286 11.85 -13.42 -4.66
C MET A 286 11.74 -14.95 -4.88
N GLY A 287 11.16 -15.40 -6.00
CA GLY A 287 11.08 -16.81 -6.38
C GLY A 287 9.68 -17.43 -6.22
N VAL A 288 8.71 -16.72 -5.69
CA VAL A 288 7.34 -17.21 -5.49
C VAL A 288 6.48 -16.80 -6.69
N LYS A 289 6.29 -17.70 -7.63
CA LYS A 289 5.58 -17.43 -8.90
C LYS A 289 4.14 -17.90 -8.84
N GLY A 290 3.24 -17.12 -9.48
CA GLY A 290 1.84 -17.49 -9.64
C GLY A 290 1.59 -18.66 -10.62
N PRO A 291 0.36 -19.16 -10.71
CA PRO A 291 -0.81 -18.63 -10.00
C PRO A 291 -0.69 -18.79 -8.48
N TYR A 292 -1.22 -17.83 -7.73
CA TYR A 292 -1.13 -17.81 -6.28
C TYR A 292 -2.42 -18.32 -5.64
N GLU A 293 -2.29 -19.22 -4.68
CA GLU A 293 -3.37 -19.53 -3.76
C GLU A 293 -3.37 -18.51 -2.63
N ALA A 294 -4.43 -17.69 -2.55
CA ALA A 294 -4.56 -16.71 -1.49
C ALA A 294 -4.86 -17.41 -0.17
N ALA A 295 -3.98 -17.24 0.82
CA ALA A 295 -4.23 -17.67 2.19
C ALA A 295 -5.43 -16.91 2.79
N LEU A 296 -5.67 -15.69 2.31
CA LEU A 296 -6.78 -14.84 2.70
C LEU A 296 -7.16 -13.93 1.53
N ARG A 297 -8.46 -13.86 1.20
CA ARG A 297 -9.01 -12.98 0.17
C ARG A 297 -10.36 -12.45 0.63
N HIS A 298 -10.50 -11.13 0.60
CA HIS A 298 -11.76 -10.47 0.86
C HIS A 298 -11.96 -9.29 -0.09
N TYR A 299 -13.21 -9.03 -0.45
CA TYR A 299 -13.60 -7.83 -1.19
C TYR A 299 -15.02 -7.42 -0.80
N ALA A 300 -15.21 -6.13 -0.55
CA ALA A 300 -16.52 -5.51 -0.45
C ALA A 300 -16.48 -4.05 -0.94
N PRO A 301 -17.48 -3.59 -1.70
CA PRO A 301 -17.64 -2.16 -1.97
C PRO A 301 -18.16 -1.47 -0.71
N VAL A 302 -17.46 -0.42 -0.24
CA VAL A 302 -17.82 0.31 0.99
C VAL A 302 -17.93 1.81 0.68
N PRO A 303 -19.09 2.31 0.22
CA PRO A 303 -19.27 3.72 -0.13
C PRO A 303 -18.93 4.68 1.00
N LEU A 304 -19.30 4.37 2.25
CA LEU A 304 -18.96 5.20 3.43
C LEU A 304 -17.46 5.27 3.73
N TRP A 305 -16.67 4.32 3.24
CA TRP A 305 -15.20 4.40 3.30
C TRP A 305 -14.62 4.93 1.99
N ASN A 306 -15.47 5.25 1.02
CA ASN A 306 -15.08 5.64 -0.34
C ASN A 306 -14.03 4.67 -0.91
N ALA A 307 -14.26 3.38 -0.82
CA ALA A 307 -13.29 2.38 -1.24
C ALA A 307 -13.95 1.08 -1.72
N GLY A 308 -13.52 0.57 -2.87
CA GLY A 308 -13.56 -0.85 -3.18
C GLY A 308 -12.56 -1.54 -2.25
N PHE A 309 -13.04 -2.10 -1.12
CA PHE A 309 -12.16 -2.57 -0.07
C PHE A 309 -11.72 -4.02 -0.34
N GLY A 310 -10.56 -4.16 -0.96
CA GLY A 310 -9.95 -5.44 -1.28
C GLY A 310 -8.82 -5.80 -0.32
N ILE A 311 -8.67 -7.08 -0.02
CA ILE A 311 -7.57 -7.66 0.76
C ILE A 311 -7.13 -8.95 0.08
N ILE A 312 -5.82 -9.11 -0.13
CA ILE A 312 -5.18 -10.36 -0.57
C ILE A 312 -3.98 -10.62 0.34
N ALA A 313 -3.87 -11.83 0.86
CA ALA A 313 -2.66 -12.32 1.49
C ALA A 313 -2.19 -13.62 0.84
N VAL A 314 -0.91 -13.70 0.52
CA VAL A 314 -0.25 -14.89 -0.03
C VAL A 314 0.99 -15.17 0.82
N ALA A 315 1.16 -16.41 1.24
CA ALA A 315 2.36 -16.86 1.93
C ALA A 315 3.14 -17.84 1.02
N ASP A 316 4.46 -17.79 1.10
CA ASP A 316 5.29 -18.84 0.49
C ASP A 316 5.04 -20.16 1.22
N SER A 317 4.46 -21.13 0.52
CA SER A 317 4.15 -22.45 1.04
C SER A 317 5.36 -23.38 1.11
N THR A 318 6.57 -22.87 0.88
CA THR A 318 7.79 -23.68 1.00
C THR A 318 8.02 -24.01 2.49
N PRO A 319 7.98 -25.28 2.93
CA PRO A 319 8.22 -25.61 4.32
C PRO A 319 9.65 -25.18 4.70
N SER A 320 9.78 -24.37 5.75
CA SER A 320 11.08 -24.09 6.36
C SER A 320 11.73 -25.42 6.71
N ALA A 321 12.87 -25.74 6.10
CA ALA A 321 13.66 -26.93 6.39
C ALA A 321 14.38 -26.79 7.74
N SER A 322 13.63 -26.61 8.85
CA SER A 322 14.20 -26.62 10.20
C SER A 322 13.17 -26.98 11.27
N THR A 323 12.70 -28.24 11.25
CA THR A 323 12.22 -28.92 12.47
C THR A 323 12.32 -30.43 12.27
N THR A 324 13.53 -30.94 12.09
CA THR A 324 13.86 -32.33 12.37
C THR A 324 14.93 -32.34 13.45
N LYS A 325 14.53 -32.17 14.71
CA LYS A 325 15.30 -32.65 15.85
C LYS A 325 14.33 -33.05 16.97
N GLY A 326 14.23 -34.34 17.19
CA GLY A 326 13.88 -34.88 18.50
C GLY A 326 12.61 -35.71 18.62
N GLU A 327 12.39 -36.72 17.78
CA GLU A 327 11.77 -37.93 18.30
C GLU A 327 12.88 -38.78 18.95
N ALA A 328 13.13 -38.54 20.19
CA ALA A 328 13.89 -39.46 21.01
C ALA A 328 12.93 -40.51 21.58
N ALA A 329 13.09 -41.74 21.10
CA ALA A 329 12.48 -42.95 21.59
C ALA A 329 12.67 -43.10 23.10
N TRP A 330 11.56 -43.29 23.83
CA TRP A 330 11.53 -43.95 25.12
C TRP A 330 10.54 -45.10 25.01
N ILE A 331 11.03 -46.26 24.63
CA ILE A 331 10.37 -47.53 24.87
C ILE A 331 11.36 -48.43 25.64
N SER A 332 10.82 -49.01 26.69
CA SER A 332 11.25 -50.17 27.46
C SER A 332 12.33 -49.99 28.55
N ALA A 333 11.93 -50.02 29.79
CA ALA A 333 12.04 -51.18 30.70
C ALA A 333 11.13 -50.92 31.90
#